data_10fdda16ddc17b7a7fe4fed7615a4df1
#
_entry.id   10fdda16ddc17b7a7fe4fed7615a4df1
#
_cell.length_a   1.000
_cell.length_b   1.000
_cell.length_c   1.000
_cell.angle_alpha   90.00
_cell.angle_beta   90.00
_cell.angle_gamma   90.00
#
_symmetry.space_group_name_H-M   'P 1'
#
loop_
_entity.id
_entity.type
_entity.pdbx_description
1 polymer ?
#
loop_
_entity_poly.entity_id
_entity_poly.type
_entity_poly.pdbx_seq_one_letter_code
_entity_poly.pdbx_strand_id
1 'polypeptide(L)'
;MIVKNLIKMRNYIFFVLFFCTTTVLAQYKTLHDFSARTIEGDTLHFSSLAGKKVLVVNTASECMLTPQYKKLQELYEEYGGDDFEIVAFPCNDFGKQEPGDNKTIKEFCAQYEVSFTLMEKISIKENPPPVYRWLTNSEENGTLDAKVWWNFQKFMVDEEGNVVDFLGPATSPLSNKLKDWLKE
;
A
#
# COMPACT_ATOMS: atom_id res chain seq x y z
N MET A 1 -11.44 -83.75 34.83
CA MET A 1 -11.97 -83.38 33.52
C MET A 1 -11.92 -81.89 33.45
N ILE A 2 -10.90 -81.39 32.75
CA ILE A 2 -10.46 -79.98 32.81
C ILE A 2 -11.08 -79.23 31.63
N VAL A 3 -11.93 -78.27 31.93
CA VAL A 3 -12.51 -77.36 30.93
C VAL A 3 -11.54 -76.17 30.73
N LYS A 4 -10.95 -76.11 29.52
CA LYS A 4 -10.11 -74.97 29.11
C LYS A 4 -10.99 -73.81 28.67
N ASN A 5 -10.97 -72.74 29.43
CA ASN A 5 -11.54 -71.46 29.01
C ASN A 5 -10.56 -70.81 28.06
N LEU A 6 -10.91 -70.68 26.79
CA LEU A 6 -10.25 -69.88 25.80
C LEU A 6 -10.78 -68.45 25.91
N ILE A 7 -9.97 -67.58 26.48
CA ILE A 7 -10.22 -66.12 26.46
C ILE A 7 -9.87 -65.63 25.08
N LYS A 8 -10.89 -65.21 24.32
CA LYS A 8 -10.73 -64.51 23.04
C LYS A 8 -10.31 -63.05 23.33
N MET A 9 -9.03 -62.79 23.23
CA MET A 9 -8.55 -61.41 23.20
C MET A 9 -8.93 -60.76 21.87
N ARG A 10 -9.88 -59.85 21.89
CA ARG A 10 -10.30 -59.05 20.75
C ARG A 10 -9.47 -57.77 20.74
N ASN A 11 -8.48 -57.70 19.84
CA ASN A 11 -7.67 -56.50 19.62
C ASN A 11 -8.56 -55.38 19.08
N TYR A 12 -8.84 -54.38 19.90
CA TYR A 12 -9.39 -53.11 19.45
C TYR A 12 -8.25 -52.26 18.93
N ILE A 13 -8.13 -52.19 17.62
CA ILE A 13 -7.25 -51.20 16.97
C ILE A 13 -7.97 -49.85 17.07
N PHE A 14 -7.51 -49.01 18.00
CA PHE A 14 -7.92 -47.59 18.04
C PHE A 14 -7.26 -46.85 16.87
N PHE A 15 -8.03 -46.60 15.82
CA PHE A 15 -7.62 -45.66 14.76
C PHE A 15 -7.75 -44.23 15.31
N VAL A 16 -6.66 -43.65 15.80
CA VAL A 16 -6.60 -42.25 16.14
C VAL A 16 -6.51 -41.47 14.83
N LEU A 17 -7.66 -40.99 14.35
CA LEU A 17 -7.72 -40.03 13.26
C LEU A 17 -7.12 -38.69 13.77
N PHE A 18 -5.85 -38.46 13.41
CA PHE A 18 -5.20 -37.16 13.62
C PHE A 18 -5.83 -36.14 12.63
N PHE A 19 -6.84 -35.42 13.09
CA PHE A 19 -7.41 -34.31 12.34
C PHE A 19 -6.36 -33.19 12.32
N CYS A 20 -5.51 -33.14 11.29
CA CYS A 20 -4.64 -32.06 11.03
C CYS A 20 -5.51 -30.87 10.56
N THR A 21 -5.96 -30.05 11.50
CA THR A 21 -6.61 -28.78 11.17
C THR A 21 -5.56 -27.84 10.62
N THR A 22 -5.41 -27.79 9.30
CA THR A 22 -4.70 -26.73 8.63
C THR A 22 -5.51 -25.46 8.83
N THR A 23 -5.09 -24.61 9.77
CA THR A 23 -5.57 -23.22 9.85
C THR A 23 -5.07 -22.54 8.59
N VAL A 24 -5.95 -22.33 7.63
CA VAL A 24 -5.71 -21.40 6.52
C VAL A 24 -5.70 -19.99 7.16
N LEU A 25 -4.50 -19.49 7.45
CA LEU A 25 -4.35 -18.08 7.79
C LEU A 25 -4.73 -17.30 6.53
N ALA A 26 -5.77 -16.51 6.61
CA ALA A 26 -6.08 -15.56 5.55
C ALA A 26 -4.86 -14.63 5.40
N GLN A 27 -4.15 -14.76 4.29
CA GLN A 27 -3.03 -13.90 3.97
C GLN A 27 -3.61 -12.59 3.46
N TYR A 28 -3.39 -11.51 4.19
CA TYR A 28 -3.73 -10.17 3.72
C TYR A 28 -2.90 -9.81 2.48
N LYS A 29 -3.47 -8.98 1.63
CA LYS A 29 -2.75 -8.45 0.47
C LYS A 29 -1.70 -7.45 0.91
N THR A 30 -0.63 -7.37 0.14
CA THR A 30 0.41 -6.35 0.25
C THR A 30 0.34 -5.41 -0.95
N LEU A 31 1.08 -4.31 -0.93
CA LEU A 31 1.23 -3.42 -2.08
C LEU A 31 1.68 -4.19 -3.33
N HIS A 32 2.52 -5.20 -3.15
CA HIS A 32 3.11 -6.00 -4.23
C HIS A 32 2.09 -6.82 -5.04
N ASP A 33 0.87 -7.01 -4.52
CA ASP A 33 -0.22 -7.71 -5.20
C ASP A 33 -0.97 -6.84 -6.22
N PHE A 34 -0.61 -5.56 -6.33
CA PHE A 34 -1.31 -4.61 -7.18
C PHE A 34 -0.45 -4.12 -8.35
N SER A 35 -1.13 -3.54 -9.33
CA SER A 35 -0.53 -2.77 -10.39
C SER A 35 -1.43 -1.58 -10.73
N ALA A 36 -0.84 -0.53 -11.29
CA ALA A 36 -1.58 0.63 -11.77
C ALA A 36 -0.87 1.26 -12.98
N ARG A 37 -1.55 2.14 -13.69
CA ARG A 37 -0.96 2.82 -14.84
C ARG A 37 -0.18 4.05 -14.39
N THR A 38 0.99 4.23 -14.96
CA THR A 38 1.77 5.45 -14.82
C THR A 38 1.16 6.60 -15.61
N ILE A 39 1.59 7.82 -15.35
CA ILE A 39 1.13 9.01 -16.08
C ILE A 39 1.50 8.96 -17.57
N GLU A 40 2.51 8.19 -17.95
CA GLU A 40 2.93 7.90 -19.31
C GLU A 40 2.04 6.85 -20.01
N GLY A 41 1.22 6.13 -19.23
CA GLY A 41 0.34 5.08 -19.73
C GLY A 41 0.92 3.67 -19.68
N ASP A 42 2.13 3.50 -19.15
CA ASP A 42 2.73 2.19 -18.88
C ASP A 42 2.10 1.54 -17.64
N THR A 43 2.28 0.25 -17.46
CA THR A 43 1.84 -0.44 -16.26
C THR A 43 3.00 -0.59 -15.29
N LEU A 44 2.86 -0.01 -14.08
CA LEU A 44 3.74 -0.31 -12.95
C LEU A 44 3.15 -1.49 -12.17
N HIS A 45 3.88 -2.58 -12.10
CA HIS A 45 3.63 -3.67 -11.16
C HIS A 45 4.33 -3.33 -9.84
N PHE A 46 3.58 -3.13 -8.76
CA PHE A 46 4.19 -2.75 -7.48
C PHE A 46 5.07 -3.84 -6.88
N SER A 47 5.00 -5.08 -7.39
CA SER A 47 5.99 -6.12 -7.07
C SER A 47 7.43 -5.75 -7.46
N SER A 48 7.63 -4.81 -8.41
CA SER A 48 8.96 -4.28 -8.74
C SER A 48 9.53 -3.35 -7.67
N LEU A 49 8.70 -2.95 -6.68
CA LEU A 49 9.11 -2.14 -5.54
C LEU A 49 9.39 -2.98 -4.28
N ALA A 50 9.38 -4.31 -4.40
CA ALA A 50 9.69 -5.20 -3.28
C ALA A 50 11.09 -4.89 -2.70
N GLY A 51 11.19 -4.83 -1.37
CA GLY A 51 12.41 -4.45 -0.67
C GLY A 51 12.61 -2.94 -0.51
N LYS A 52 11.68 -2.12 -1.02
CA LYS A 52 11.69 -0.65 -0.83
C LYS A 52 10.58 -0.22 0.12
N LYS A 53 10.85 0.76 0.95
CA LYS A 53 9.80 1.56 1.58
C LYS A 53 9.08 2.39 0.51
N VAL A 54 7.77 2.46 0.57
CA VAL A 54 6.98 3.21 -0.42
C VAL A 54 6.09 4.24 0.25
N LEU A 55 6.19 5.49 -0.19
CA LEU A 55 5.27 6.56 0.21
C LEU A 55 4.22 6.75 -0.88
N VAL A 56 2.99 6.29 -0.63
CA VAL A 56 1.85 6.52 -1.54
C VAL A 56 1.16 7.82 -1.16
N VAL A 57 0.99 8.74 -2.12
CA VAL A 57 0.39 10.05 -1.86
C VAL A 57 -0.62 10.44 -2.95
N ASN A 58 -1.78 11.00 -2.58
CA ASN A 58 -2.68 11.61 -3.54
C ASN A 58 -2.39 13.11 -3.69
N THR A 59 -2.30 13.59 -4.92
CA THR A 59 -1.82 14.93 -5.23
C THR A 59 -2.82 15.77 -6.00
N ALA A 60 -2.59 17.09 -6.04
CA ALA A 60 -3.35 18.03 -6.84
C ALA A 60 -2.53 19.29 -7.17
N SER A 61 -2.73 19.84 -8.39
CA SER A 61 -1.98 20.99 -8.92
C SER A 61 -2.47 22.34 -8.40
N GLU A 62 -3.74 22.46 -7.99
CA GLU A 62 -4.39 23.75 -7.63
C GLU A 62 -4.79 23.81 -6.14
N CYS A 63 -4.06 23.11 -5.27
CA CYS A 63 -4.32 23.04 -3.85
C CYS A 63 -3.41 24.00 -3.07
N MET A 64 -3.88 24.53 -1.93
CA MET A 64 -3.00 25.25 -1.01
C MET A 64 -1.80 24.42 -0.53
N LEU A 65 -1.92 23.09 -0.59
CA LEU A 65 -0.86 22.13 -0.21
C LEU A 65 0.08 21.77 -1.38
N THR A 66 -0.17 22.25 -2.58
CA THR A 66 0.64 21.99 -3.79
C THR A 66 2.15 22.27 -3.60
N PRO A 67 2.59 23.26 -2.78
CA PRO A 67 4.00 23.42 -2.46
C PRO A 67 4.67 22.22 -1.81
N GLN A 68 3.89 21.20 -1.36
CA GLN A 68 4.46 19.95 -0.89
C GLN A 68 5.15 19.12 -2.00
N TYR A 69 4.87 19.37 -3.28
CA TYR A 69 5.62 18.72 -4.38
C TYR A 69 7.13 18.98 -4.24
N LYS A 70 7.53 20.22 -3.93
CA LYS A 70 8.93 20.56 -3.70
C LYS A 70 9.53 19.74 -2.55
N LYS A 71 8.77 19.59 -1.44
CA LYS A 71 9.24 18.84 -0.27
C LYS A 71 9.24 17.32 -0.51
N LEU A 72 8.34 16.80 -1.34
CA LEU A 72 8.35 15.41 -1.77
C LEU A 72 9.58 15.15 -2.64
N GLN A 73 9.89 16.05 -3.57
CA GLN A 73 11.08 15.94 -4.41
C GLN A 73 12.37 16.02 -3.57
N GLU A 74 12.45 16.94 -2.62
CA GLU A 74 13.56 17.09 -1.67
C GLU A 74 13.77 15.78 -0.84
N LEU A 75 12.65 15.16 -0.38
CA LEU A 75 12.70 13.87 0.30
C LEU A 75 13.19 12.76 -0.63
N TYR A 76 12.73 12.76 -1.88
CA TYR A 76 13.12 11.76 -2.87
C TYR A 76 14.58 11.89 -3.29
N GLU A 77 15.12 13.09 -3.38
CA GLU A 77 16.54 13.35 -3.62
C GLU A 77 17.43 12.89 -2.46
N GLU A 78 16.92 12.98 -1.21
CA GLU A 78 17.67 12.56 0.00
C GLU A 78 17.64 11.04 0.21
N TYR A 79 16.51 10.37 -0.08
CA TYR A 79 16.29 8.96 0.28
C TYR A 79 15.90 8.05 -0.89
N GLY A 80 15.49 8.59 -2.04
CA GLY A 80 15.03 7.82 -3.20
C GLY A 80 16.12 6.97 -3.82
N GLY A 81 15.72 5.89 -4.49
CA GLY A 81 16.64 4.97 -5.15
C GLY A 81 16.35 3.51 -4.84
N ASP A 82 17.35 2.79 -4.34
CA ASP A 82 17.20 1.34 -4.14
C ASP A 82 16.30 0.99 -2.94
N ASP A 83 16.24 1.84 -1.92
CA ASP A 83 15.56 1.55 -0.66
C ASP A 83 14.23 2.30 -0.47
N PHE A 84 13.93 3.30 -1.28
CA PHE A 84 12.73 4.12 -1.13
C PHE A 84 12.16 4.61 -2.46
N GLU A 85 10.82 4.63 -2.55
CA GLU A 85 10.08 5.17 -3.69
C GLU A 85 8.89 6.02 -3.23
N ILE A 86 8.58 7.07 -3.99
CA ILE A 86 7.34 7.85 -3.86
C ILE A 86 6.44 7.54 -5.05
N VAL A 87 5.20 7.11 -4.78
CA VAL A 87 4.19 6.83 -5.79
C VAL A 87 3.04 7.84 -5.62
N ALA A 88 2.97 8.81 -6.53
CA ALA A 88 2.00 9.90 -6.46
C ALA A 88 0.83 9.68 -7.43
N PHE A 89 -0.39 9.79 -6.90
CA PHE A 89 -1.63 9.64 -7.63
C PHE A 89 -2.37 10.97 -7.73
N PRO A 90 -2.38 11.66 -8.86
CA PRO A 90 -3.22 12.83 -9.08
C PRO A 90 -4.70 12.49 -8.90
N CYS A 91 -5.45 13.35 -8.18
CA CYS A 91 -6.85 13.08 -7.87
C CYS A 91 -7.68 14.38 -7.78
N ASN A 92 -8.79 14.43 -8.54
CA ASN A 92 -9.65 15.63 -8.59
C ASN A 92 -10.81 15.64 -7.56
N ASP A 93 -10.91 14.63 -6.70
CA ASP A 93 -12.07 14.45 -5.83
C ASP A 93 -12.12 15.41 -4.63
N PHE A 94 -11.03 16.09 -4.35
CA PHE A 94 -10.89 16.98 -3.21
C PHE A 94 -10.82 18.44 -3.67
N GLY A 95 -11.98 19.08 -3.67
CA GLY A 95 -12.14 20.49 -4.05
C GLY A 95 -11.98 20.76 -5.55
N LYS A 96 -11.99 19.73 -6.41
CA LYS A 96 -11.76 19.85 -7.87
C LYS A 96 -10.44 20.54 -8.21
N GLN A 97 -9.41 20.26 -7.42
CA GLN A 97 -8.10 20.94 -7.48
C GLN A 97 -7.08 20.21 -8.37
N GLU A 98 -7.53 19.22 -9.17
CA GLU A 98 -6.72 18.55 -10.20
C GLU A 98 -7.53 18.45 -11.50
N PRO A 99 -7.84 19.61 -12.16
CA PRO A 99 -8.70 19.60 -13.33
C PRO A 99 -8.01 19.07 -14.60
N GLY A 100 -6.66 19.11 -14.65
CA GLY A 100 -5.87 18.72 -15.81
C GLY A 100 -6.02 17.25 -16.21
N ASP A 101 -5.70 16.95 -17.47
CA ASP A 101 -5.45 15.59 -17.93
C ASP A 101 -4.02 15.13 -17.55
N ASN A 102 -3.68 13.87 -17.81
CA ASN A 102 -2.36 13.31 -17.46
C ASN A 102 -1.21 14.10 -18.08
N LYS A 103 -1.36 14.60 -19.32
CA LYS A 103 -0.34 15.40 -19.96
C LYS A 103 -0.10 16.74 -19.25
N THR A 104 -1.18 17.46 -18.97
CA THR A 104 -1.13 18.76 -18.25
C THR A 104 -0.54 18.59 -16.85
N ILE A 105 -0.93 17.53 -16.14
CA ILE A 105 -0.41 17.22 -14.81
C ILE A 105 1.10 16.92 -14.86
N LYS A 106 1.54 16.13 -15.83
CA LYS A 106 2.96 15.82 -16.02
C LYS A 106 3.78 17.09 -16.29
N GLU A 107 3.29 17.97 -17.18
CA GLU A 107 3.93 19.26 -17.49
C GLU A 107 3.97 20.18 -16.25
N PHE A 108 2.93 20.15 -15.42
CA PHE A 108 2.91 20.88 -14.15
C PHE A 108 3.94 20.33 -13.15
N CYS A 109 4.00 18.99 -12.95
CA CYS A 109 4.95 18.36 -12.06
C CYS A 109 6.41 18.59 -12.48
N ALA A 110 6.68 18.71 -13.78
CA ALA A 110 8.01 19.04 -14.29
C ALA A 110 8.52 20.42 -13.80
N GLN A 111 7.62 21.37 -13.47
CA GLN A 111 8.00 22.66 -12.90
C GLN A 111 8.53 22.55 -11.47
N TYR A 112 8.22 21.44 -10.78
CA TYR A 112 8.74 21.08 -9.46
C TYR A 112 9.90 20.09 -9.53
N GLU A 113 10.40 19.82 -10.76
CA GLU A 113 11.51 18.89 -11.02
C GLU A 113 11.20 17.46 -10.50
N VAL A 114 9.89 17.08 -10.45
CA VAL A 114 9.46 15.78 -9.93
C VAL A 114 10.11 14.66 -10.73
N SER A 115 10.86 13.81 -10.03
CA SER A 115 11.53 12.63 -10.58
C SER A 115 11.06 11.29 -9.96
N PHE A 116 10.22 11.34 -8.93
CA PHE A 116 9.55 10.15 -8.39
C PHE A 116 8.38 9.70 -9.28
N THR A 117 7.85 8.52 -9.00
CA THR A 117 6.82 7.87 -9.84
C THR A 117 5.48 8.61 -9.80
N LEU A 118 5.05 9.12 -10.97
CA LEU A 118 3.72 9.69 -11.18
C LEU A 118 2.79 8.65 -11.81
N MET A 119 1.62 8.47 -11.22
CA MET A 119 0.58 7.58 -11.71
C MET A 119 -0.47 8.34 -12.52
N GLU A 120 -1.24 7.63 -13.34
CA GLU A 120 -2.43 8.16 -14.02
C GLU A 120 -3.40 8.78 -13.02
N LYS A 121 -4.09 9.86 -13.41
CA LYS A 121 -5.11 10.50 -12.58
C LYS A 121 -6.24 9.52 -12.24
N ILE A 122 -6.62 9.48 -10.96
CA ILE A 122 -7.62 8.56 -10.43
C ILE A 122 -8.80 9.28 -9.77
N SER A 123 -9.87 8.53 -9.50
CA SER A 123 -10.90 8.89 -8.52
C SER A 123 -10.79 7.96 -7.31
N ILE A 124 -10.72 8.57 -6.11
CA ILE A 124 -10.65 7.84 -4.83
C ILE A 124 -12.05 7.71 -4.20
N LYS A 125 -12.95 8.69 -4.43
CA LYS A 125 -14.29 8.71 -3.82
C LYS A 125 -15.32 7.89 -4.57
N GLU A 126 -15.35 8.01 -5.90
CA GLU A 126 -16.42 7.41 -6.70
C GLU A 126 -16.06 5.99 -7.14
N ASN A 127 -14.83 5.79 -7.58
CA ASN A 127 -14.34 4.49 -8.06
C ASN A 127 -12.88 4.31 -7.67
N PRO A 128 -12.58 4.05 -6.39
CA PRO A 128 -11.20 3.89 -5.94
C PRO A 128 -10.52 2.71 -6.65
N PRO A 129 -9.31 2.90 -7.18
CA PRO A 129 -8.54 1.79 -7.70
C PRO A 129 -8.24 0.77 -6.60
N PRO A 130 -8.01 -0.50 -6.95
CA PRO A 130 -7.80 -1.57 -5.96
C PRO A 130 -6.77 -1.23 -4.88
N VAL A 131 -5.67 -0.57 -5.25
CA VAL A 131 -4.63 -0.15 -4.30
C VAL A 131 -5.15 0.85 -3.26
N TYR A 132 -6.02 1.80 -3.64
CA TYR A 132 -6.58 2.75 -2.66
C TYR A 132 -7.65 2.13 -1.76
N ARG A 133 -8.43 1.15 -2.25
CA ARG A 133 -9.32 0.38 -1.37
C ARG A 133 -8.52 -0.37 -0.32
N TRP A 134 -7.46 -1.05 -0.76
CA TRP A 134 -6.56 -1.76 0.13
C TRP A 134 -5.89 -0.83 1.15
N LEU A 135 -5.34 0.31 0.75
CA LEU A 135 -4.71 1.30 1.64
C LEU A 135 -5.66 1.82 2.74
N THR A 136 -6.96 1.76 2.53
CA THR A 136 -7.96 2.39 3.40
C THR A 136 -8.85 1.40 4.15
N ASN A 137 -8.68 0.09 3.97
CA ASN A 137 -9.55 -0.94 4.54
C ASN A 137 -8.75 -2.04 5.25
N SER A 138 -8.89 -2.12 6.58
CA SER A 138 -8.21 -3.11 7.42
C SER A 138 -8.62 -4.56 7.11
N GLU A 139 -9.80 -4.79 6.55
CA GLU A 139 -10.21 -6.13 6.11
C GLU A 139 -9.37 -6.61 4.91
N GLU A 140 -8.85 -5.68 4.09
CA GLU A 140 -7.99 -5.99 2.94
C GLU A 140 -6.50 -5.97 3.29
N ASN A 141 -6.06 -5.01 4.14
CA ASN A 141 -4.64 -4.78 4.45
C ASN A 141 -4.16 -5.40 5.78
N GLY A 142 -5.09 -5.79 6.66
CA GLY A 142 -4.76 -6.41 7.94
C GLY A 142 -4.22 -5.47 9.02
N THR A 143 -4.08 -4.18 8.75
CA THR A 143 -3.37 -3.24 9.62
C THR A 143 -4.22 -2.07 10.07
N LEU A 144 -4.76 -1.27 9.14
CA LEU A 144 -5.43 -0.03 9.48
C LEU A 144 -6.64 0.28 8.60
N ASP A 145 -7.59 0.99 9.18
CA ASP A 145 -8.65 1.72 8.48
C ASP A 145 -8.27 3.19 8.37
N ALA A 146 -8.38 3.74 7.18
CA ALA A 146 -8.12 5.14 6.94
C ALA A 146 -9.16 5.73 5.98
N LYS A 147 -9.44 7.00 6.13
CA LYS A 147 -10.23 7.75 5.17
C LYS A 147 -9.34 8.80 4.51
N VAL A 148 -9.34 8.85 3.19
CA VAL A 148 -8.70 9.97 2.49
C VAL A 148 -9.64 11.16 2.57
N TRP A 149 -9.23 12.24 3.22
CA TRP A 149 -10.08 13.43 3.48
C TRP A 149 -9.70 14.64 2.62
N TRP A 150 -8.42 14.70 2.17
CA TRP A 150 -7.96 15.81 1.35
C TRP A 150 -6.77 15.43 0.48
N ASN A 151 -6.35 16.34 -0.41
CA ASN A 151 -5.13 16.20 -1.20
C ASN A 151 -3.89 16.12 -0.30
N PHE A 152 -2.87 15.43 -0.74
CA PHE A 152 -1.60 15.22 -0.04
C PHE A 152 -1.70 14.39 1.25
N GLN A 153 -2.67 13.50 1.38
CA GLN A 153 -2.60 12.43 2.38
C GLN A 153 -1.60 11.37 1.93
N LYS A 154 -0.81 10.87 2.86
CA LYS A 154 0.28 9.95 2.57
C LYS A 154 0.06 8.65 3.32
N PHE A 155 0.38 7.53 2.69
CA PHE A 155 0.42 6.20 3.30
C PHE A 155 1.85 5.69 3.27
N MET A 156 2.30 5.12 4.37
CA MET A 156 3.62 4.55 4.56
C MET A 156 3.52 3.03 4.39
N VAL A 157 4.31 2.48 3.50
CA VAL A 157 4.34 1.05 3.17
C VAL A 157 5.76 0.54 3.36
N ASP A 158 5.92 -0.54 4.13
CA ASP A 158 7.22 -1.15 4.43
C ASP A 158 7.81 -1.93 3.24
N GLU A 159 8.99 -2.48 3.42
CA GLU A 159 9.75 -3.22 2.41
C GLU A 159 9.05 -4.53 2.00
N GLU A 160 8.24 -5.11 2.89
CA GLU A 160 7.40 -6.29 2.63
C GLU A 160 6.11 -5.95 1.90
N GLY A 161 5.82 -4.65 1.74
CA GLY A 161 4.64 -4.14 1.07
C GLY A 161 3.42 -4.01 1.97
N ASN A 162 3.57 -4.06 3.30
CA ASN A 162 2.46 -3.82 4.23
C ASN A 162 2.28 -2.32 4.46
N VAL A 163 1.03 -1.85 4.46
CA VAL A 163 0.76 -0.48 4.93
C VAL A 163 0.92 -0.43 6.44
N VAL A 164 1.82 0.44 6.92
CA VAL A 164 2.17 0.51 8.36
C VAL A 164 1.58 1.72 9.05
N ASP A 165 1.40 2.83 8.34
CA ASP A 165 0.85 4.07 8.92
C ASP A 165 0.37 5.02 7.81
N PHE A 166 -0.27 6.11 8.21
CA PHE A 166 -0.60 7.22 7.30
C PHE A 166 -0.37 8.59 7.96
N LEU A 167 -0.15 9.59 7.12
CA LEU A 167 0.03 10.97 7.54
C LEU A 167 -1.06 11.84 6.93
N GLY A 168 -1.62 12.72 7.75
CA GLY A 168 -2.64 13.66 7.31
C GLY A 168 -2.13 14.64 6.25
N PRO A 169 -3.03 15.26 5.47
CA PRO A 169 -2.70 16.16 4.36
C PRO A 169 -1.69 17.27 4.71
N ALA A 170 -1.86 17.92 5.85
CA ALA A 170 -1.02 19.04 6.29
C ALA A 170 0.36 18.60 6.83
N THR A 171 0.57 17.31 7.11
CA THR A 171 1.87 16.83 7.60
C THR A 171 2.93 16.99 6.50
N SER A 172 4.01 17.71 6.84
CA SER A 172 5.12 17.93 5.90
C SER A 172 5.76 16.60 5.48
N PRO A 173 6.08 16.42 4.19
CA PRO A 173 6.93 15.32 3.73
C PRO A 173 8.30 15.27 4.42
N LEU A 174 8.80 16.40 4.93
CA LEU A 174 10.06 16.48 5.67
C LEU A 174 9.87 16.42 7.19
N SER A 175 8.73 15.90 7.69
CA SER A 175 8.49 15.71 9.12
C SER A 175 9.44 14.69 9.74
N ASN A 176 9.79 14.87 11.01
CA ASN A 176 10.64 13.91 11.73
C ASN A 176 10.03 12.50 11.67
N LYS A 177 8.70 12.36 11.84
CA LYS A 177 8.03 11.06 11.78
C LYS A 177 8.34 10.31 10.48
N LEU A 178 8.32 10.99 9.33
CA LEU A 178 8.61 10.35 8.05
C LEU A 178 10.10 10.08 7.87
N LYS A 179 10.96 11.05 8.25
CA LYS A 179 12.41 10.88 8.18
C LYS A 179 12.96 9.80 9.13
N ASP A 180 12.37 9.67 10.31
CA ASP A 180 12.77 8.64 11.27
C ASP A 180 12.37 7.25 10.74
N TRP A 181 11.14 7.09 10.22
CA TRP A 181 10.70 5.85 9.58
C TRP A 181 11.61 5.43 8.40
N LEU A 182 12.10 6.38 7.60
CA LEU A 182 13.00 6.07 6.48
C LEU A 182 14.40 5.59 6.94
N LYS A 183 14.78 5.82 8.20
CA LYS A 183 16.07 5.44 8.78
C LYS A 183 16.04 4.12 9.56
N GLU A 184 14.86 3.64 9.92
CA GLU A 184 14.64 2.35 10.58
C GLU A 184 14.96 1.19 9.63
#